data_3b249eb961e3c101306e5cadba50d284
#
_entry.id   3b249eb961e3c101306e5cadba50d284
#
_cell.length_a   1.000
_cell.length_b   1.000
_cell.length_c   1.000
_cell.angle_alpha   90.00
_cell.angle_beta   90.00
_cell.angle_gamma   90.00
#
_symmetry.space_group_name_H-M   'P 1'
#
loop_
_entity.id
_entity.type
_entity.pdbx_description
1 polymer ?
#
loop_
_entity_poly.entity_id
_entity_poly.type
_entity_poly.pdbx_seq_one_letter_code
_entity_poly.pdbx_strand_id
1 'polypeptide(L)' 'MEKKEKLKHEINKFINVAIDKTNEEDKLDYLYIEISSHQGNLQMDYRLRDTKKVY' A
#
# COMPACT_ATOMS: atom_id res chain seq x y z
N MET A 1 -3.42 17.42 -15.42
CA MET A 1 -2.00 17.51 -15.30
C MET A 1 -1.37 16.15 -15.20
N GLU A 2 -0.32 16.00 -15.94
CA GLU A 2 0.31 14.71 -16.09
C GLU A 2 0.87 14.15 -14.80
N LYS A 3 1.39 15.05 -13.97
CA LYS A 3 1.99 14.61 -12.71
C LYS A 3 0.96 13.98 -11.78
N LYS A 4 -0.22 14.59 -11.73
CA LYS A 4 -1.29 14.09 -10.90
C LYS A 4 -1.79 12.74 -11.39
N GLU A 5 -1.94 12.61 -12.71
CA GLU A 5 -2.42 11.36 -13.28
C GLU A 5 -1.40 10.24 -13.11
N LYS A 6 -0.15 10.58 -13.29
CA LYS A 6 0.91 9.60 -13.11
C LYS A 6 0.95 9.10 -11.67
N LEU A 7 0.80 10.01 -10.73
CA LEU A 7 0.80 9.67 -9.32
C LEU A 7 -0.36 8.74 -8.98
N LYS A 8 -1.54 9.06 -9.48
CA LYS A 8 -2.71 8.20 -9.26
C LYS A 8 -2.49 6.81 -9.81
N HIS A 9 -1.91 6.74 -11.00
CA HIS A 9 -1.67 5.46 -11.65
C HIS A 9 -0.71 4.60 -10.85
N GLU A 10 0.37 5.21 -10.38
CA GLU A 10 1.37 4.50 -9.60
C GLU A 10 0.78 3.98 -8.28
N ILE A 11 0.01 4.81 -7.62
CA ILE A 11 -0.60 4.44 -6.36
C ILE A 11 -1.61 3.31 -6.56
N ASN A 12 -2.45 3.42 -7.59
CA ASN A 12 -3.43 2.38 -7.87
C ASN A 12 -2.76 1.05 -8.17
N LYS A 13 -1.71 1.11 -8.95
CA LYS A 13 -0.98 -0.11 -9.30
C LYS A 13 -0.41 -0.78 -8.06
N PHE A 14 0.18 0.03 -7.20
CA PHE A 14 0.76 -0.49 -5.97
C PHE A 14 -0.29 -1.11 -5.05
N ILE A 15 -1.40 -0.40 -4.89
CA ILE A 15 -2.48 -0.87 -4.03
C ILE A 15 -3.03 -2.21 -4.52
N ASN A 16 -3.24 -2.31 -5.83
CA ASN A 16 -3.75 -3.55 -6.39
C ASN A 16 -2.82 -4.73 -6.12
N VAL A 17 -1.53 -4.51 -6.32
CA VAL A 17 -0.56 -5.56 -6.07
C VAL A 17 -0.52 -5.93 -4.59
N ALA A 18 -0.54 -4.93 -3.73
CA ALA A 18 -0.48 -5.18 -2.30
C ALA A 18 -1.69 -5.95 -1.81
N ILE A 19 -2.87 -5.57 -2.29
CA ILE A 19 -4.10 -6.24 -1.89
C ILE A 19 -4.12 -7.67 -2.40
N ASP A 20 -3.72 -7.88 -3.64
CA ASP A 20 -3.71 -9.23 -4.20
C ASP A 20 -2.79 -10.15 -3.42
N LYS A 21 -1.60 -9.66 -3.13
CA LYS A 21 -0.64 -10.48 -2.38
C LYS A 21 -1.12 -10.77 -0.98
N THR A 22 -1.69 -9.77 -0.34
CA THR A 22 -2.19 -9.94 1.01
C THR A 22 -3.37 -10.90 1.05
N ASN A 23 -4.21 -10.85 0.02
CA ASN A 23 -5.33 -11.76 -0.08
C ASN A 23 -4.87 -13.20 -0.27
N GLU A 24 -3.80 -13.40 -1.03
CA GLU A 24 -3.25 -14.74 -1.21
C GLU A 24 -2.79 -15.33 0.11
N GLU A 25 -2.32 -14.50 1.01
CA GLU A 25 -1.86 -14.94 2.31
C GLU A 25 -2.96 -14.91 3.36
N ASP A 26 -4.16 -14.55 2.95
CA ASP A 26 -5.32 -14.50 3.84
C ASP A 26 -5.10 -13.56 5.01
N LYS A 27 -4.46 -12.42 4.73
CA LYS A 27 -4.12 -11.46 5.77
C LYS A 27 -4.62 -10.05 5.45
N LEU A 28 -5.72 -9.96 4.73
CA LEU A 28 -6.27 -8.66 4.37
C LEU A 28 -6.61 -7.80 5.57
N ASP A 29 -6.99 -8.41 6.66
CA ASP A 29 -7.35 -7.68 7.86
C ASP A 29 -6.15 -7.07 8.57
N TYR A 30 -4.96 -7.43 8.15
CA TYR A 30 -3.74 -6.97 8.79
C TYR A 30 -2.89 -6.10 7.88
N LEU A 31 -3.45 -5.66 6.79
CA LEU A 31 -2.70 -4.90 5.80
C LEU A 31 -2.55 -3.45 6.24
N TYR A 32 -1.34 -2.98 6.17
CA TYR A 32 -1.01 -1.58 6.42
C TYR A 32 -0.27 -1.04 5.22
N ILE A 33 -0.81 0.02 4.63
CA ILE A 33 -0.20 0.64 3.47
C ILE A 33 0.22 2.05 3.84
N GLU A 34 1.44 2.38 3.52
CA GLU A 34 1.97 3.71 3.77
C GLU A 34 2.35 4.34 2.44
N ILE A 35 1.82 5.50 2.16
CA ILE A 35 2.11 6.24 0.96
C ILE A 35 2.57 7.63 1.36
N SER A 36 3.72 8.03 0.87
CA SER A 36 4.27 9.32 1.22
C SER A 36 4.86 9.96 -0.02
N SER A 37 4.55 11.22 -0.24
CA SER A 37 5.09 11.97 -1.35
C SER A 37 5.82 13.18 -0.79
N HIS A 38 7.09 13.30 -1.13
CA HIS A 38 7.93 14.34 -0.56
C HIS A 38 8.83 14.91 -1.64
N GLN A 39 8.63 16.18 -1.96
CA GLN A 39 9.46 16.89 -2.94
C GLN A 39 9.55 16.15 -4.26
N GLY A 40 8.43 15.63 -4.73
CA GLY A 40 8.38 14.92 -5.98
C GLY A 40 8.80 13.48 -5.91
N ASN A 41 9.22 13.01 -4.76
CA ASN A 41 9.59 11.62 -4.56
C ASN A 41 8.45 10.87 -3.91
N LEU A 42 8.01 9.81 -4.56
CA LEU A 42 6.93 9.00 -4.07
C LEU A 42 7.49 7.74 -3.43
N GLN A 43 7.11 7.53 -2.19
CA GLN A 43 7.49 6.33 -1.46
C GLN A 43 6.25 5.57 -1.07
N MET A 44 6.23 4.29 -1.39
CA MET A 44 5.12 3.44 -1.05
C MET A 44 5.63 2.16 -0.43
N ASP A 45 4.97 1.75 0.62
CA ASP A 45 5.38 0.56 1.34
C ASP A 45 4.14 -0.11 1.90
N TYR A 46 4.20 -1.41 2.06
CA TYR A 46 3.13 -2.12 2.74
C TYR A 46 3.72 -3.17 3.64
N ARG A 47 3.00 -3.45 4.69
CA ARG A 47 3.44 -4.49 5.62
C ARG A 47 2.21 -5.14 6.22
N LEU A 48 2.40 -6.36 6.64
CA LEU A 48 1.36 -7.11 7.29
C LEU A 48 1.53 -6.97 8.78
N ARG A 49 0.53 -6.38 9.39
CA ARG A 49 0.55 -6.20 10.83
C ARG A 49 0.06 -7.47 11.49
N ASP A 50 0.96 -8.14 12.09
CA ASP A 50 0.61 -9.31 12.87
C ASP A 50 0.33 -8.84 14.29
N THR A 51 -0.84 -8.30 14.47
CA THR A 51 -1.22 -7.87 15.81
C THR A 51 -1.82 -9.03 16.55
N LYS A 52 -0.99 -9.73 17.21
CA LYS A 52 -1.49 -10.61 18.23
C LYS A 52 -1.83 -9.76 19.41
N LYS A 53 -3.07 -9.46 19.52
CA LYS A 53 -3.54 -8.80 20.72
C LYS A 53 -3.71 -9.86 21.78
N VAL A 54 -2.82 -9.82 22.70
CA VAL A 54 -2.95 -10.64 23.87
C VAL A 54 -3.65 -9.81 24.92
N TYR A 55 -4.81 -10.19 25.24
CA TYR A 55 -5.55 -9.56 26.33
C TYR A 55 -5.32 -10.32 27.62
#